data_6535f26f02e6851f6789dffe5af3aa71
#
_entry.id   6535f26f02e6851f6789dffe5af3aa71
#
_cell.length_a   1.000
_cell.length_b   1.000
_cell.length_c   1.000
_cell.angle_alpha   90.00
_cell.angle_beta   90.00
_cell.angle_gamma   90.00
#
_symmetry.space_group_name_H-M   'P 1'
#
loop_
_entity.id
_entity.type
_entity.pdbx_description
1 polymer ?
#
loop_
_entity_poly.entity_id
_entity_poly.type
_entity_poly.pdbx_seq_one_letter_code
_entity_poly.pdbx_strand_id
1 'polypeptide(L)'
;MNQDLESKKIPALLFQLSLPAITSMLISAVYNIVDRIFVEKISPLALSGVGITMPIQILQMAFVLLIGIGSSTLISIKLGEKKSHEAEIILHQAYKYIMISMALFSLIMILFMNPILDILNVSKEVYPYAKDYIFIMVIGSIFGLPGFCLNNSLRAIGKASISMKIVVSSAVI
;
A
#
# COMPACT_ATOMS: atom_id res chain seq x y z
N MET A 1 -22.00 -11.99 5.37
CA MET A 1 -22.32 -10.81 4.54
C MET A 1 -23.20 -9.93 5.42
N ASN A 2 -22.85 -8.65 5.60
CA ASN A 2 -23.67 -7.77 6.46
C ASN A 2 -25.02 -7.57 5.80
N GLN A 3 -26.10 -8.04 6.44
CA GLN A 3 -27.49 -7.78 6.03
C GLN A 3 -27.79 -6.28 5.87
N ASP A 4 -26.96 -5.43 6.45
CA ASP A 4 -27.01 -3.96 6.32
C ASP A 4 -26.76 -3.44 4.90
N LEU A 5 -26.05 -4.19 4.03
CA LEU A 5 -25.77 -3.76 2.66
C LEU A 5 -26.97 -3.89 1.73
N GLU A 6 -27.89 -4.81 2.03
CA GLU A 6 -29.09 -5.06 1.22
C GLU A 6 -30.30 -4.22 1.67
N SER A 7 -30.31 -3.74 2.92
CA SER A 7 -31.50 -3.09 3.52
C SER A 7 -31.44 -1.56 3.57
N LYS A 8 -30.27 -0.94 3.41
CA LYS A 8 -30.12 0.52 3.53
C LYS A 8 -30.30 1.25 2.20
N LYS A 9 -30.83 2.47 2.29
CA LYS A 9 -30.92 3.37 1.12
C LYS A 9 -29.53 3.66 0.56
N ILE A 10 -29.35 3.61 -0.75
CA ILE A 10 -28.07 3.80 -1.47
C ILE A 10 -27.28 5.03 -0.98
N PRO A 11 -27.85 6.23 -0.78
CA PRO A 11 -27.08 7.38 -0.31
C PRO A 11 -26.50 7.19 1.08
N ALA A 12 -27.25 6.59 2.01
CA ALA A 12 -26.79 6.32 3.37
C ALA A 12 -25.63 5.32 3.39
N LEU A 13 -25.71 4.29 2.52
CA LEU A 13 -24.65 3.30 2.35
C LEU A 13 -23.36 3.92 1.77
N LEU A 14 -23.51 4.78 0.76
CA LEU A 14 -22.40 5.52 0.18
C LEU A 14 -21.67 6.35 1.25
N PHE A 15 -22.39 7.14 2.03
CA PHE A 15 -21.79 7.93 3.11
C PHE A 15 -21.08 7.04 4.15
N GLN A 16 -21.72 5.95 4.56
CA GLN A 16 -21.18 5.04 5.56
C GLN A 16 -19.87 4.37 5.12
N LEU A 17 -19.71 4.09 3.83
CA LEU A 17 -18.49 3.47 3.29
C LEU A 17 -17.45 4.50 2.84
N SER A 18 -17.89 5.63 2.27
CA SER A 18 -16.99 6.66 1.74
C SER A 18 -16.32 7.46 2.85
N LEU A 19 -17.02 7.82 3.92
CA LEU A 19 -16.47 8.63 5.00
C LEU A 19 -15.23 8.00 5.66
N PRO A 20 -15.23 6.71 6.05
CA PRO A 20 -14.03 6.05 6.56
C PRO A 20 -12.89 5.97 5.53
N ALA A 21 -13.22 5.80 4.24
CA ALA A 21 -12.23 5.75 3.18
C ALA A 21 -11.55 7.11 2.96
N ILE A 22 -12.35 8.19 2.89
CA ILE A 22 -11.84 9.56 2.77
C ILE A 22 -10.98 9.94 3.97
N THR A 23 -11.43 9.62 5.18
CA THR A 23 -10.66 9.87 6.41
C THR A 23 -9.32 9.16 6.38
N SER A 24 -9.28 7.89 5.95
CA SER A 24 -8.02 7.14 5.80
C SER A 24 -7.08 7.80 4.79
N MET A 25 -7.62 8.26 3.66
CA MET A 25 -6.82 8.93 2.60
C MET A 25 -6.25 10.27 3.09
N LEU A 26 -7.06 11.06 3.80
CA LEU A 26 -6.60 12.34 4.37
C LEU A 26 -5.49 12.14 5.39
N ILE A 27 -5.64 11.17 6.31
CA ILE A 27 -4.62 10.85 7.31
C ILE A 27 -3.33 10.39 6.62
N SER A 28 -3.43 9.52 5.61
CA SER A 28 -2.26 9.09 4.84
C SER A 28 -1.60 10.26 4.10
N ALA A 29 -2.37 11.19 3.55
CA ALA A 29 -1.82 12.37 2.89
C ALA A 29 -1.09 13.29 3.88
N VAL A 30 -1.67 13.55 5.04
CA VAL A 30 -1.03 14.33 6.13
C VAL A 30 0.26 13.64 6.58
N TYR A 31 0.21 12.32 6.82
CA TYR A 31 1.40 11.54 7.17
C TYR A 31 2.52 11.70 6.13
N ASN A 32 2.22 11.56 4.84
CA ASN A 32 3.20 11.73 3.77
C ASN A 32 3.80 13.15 3.72
N ILE A 33 3.00 14.18 4.00
CA ILE A 33 3.48 15.57 4.06
C ILE A 33 4.42 15.75 5.24
N VAL A 34 4.03 15.27 6.42
CA VAL A 34 4.83 15.36 7.65
C VAL A 34 6.15 14.61 7.47
N ASP A 35 6.12 13.40 6.93
CA ASP A 35 7.31 12.61 6.64
C ASP A 35 8.31 13.39 5.77
N ARG A 36 7.84 14.00 4.69
CA ARG A 36 8.70 14.80 3.79
C ARG A 36 9.29 16.02 4.47
N ILE A 37 8.55 16.69 5.36
CA ILE A 37 9.06 17.82 6.16
C ILE A 37 10.19 17.35 7.08
N PHE A 38 10.06 16.18 7.70
CA PHE A 38 11.13 15.62 8.55
C PHE A 38 12.38 15.25 7.73
N VAL A 39 12.20 14.62 6.57
CA VAL A 39 13.31 14.28 5.66
C VAL A 39 14.05 15.54 5.19
N GLU A 40 13.32 16.61 4.84
CA GLU A 40 13.92 17.90 4.43
C GLU A 40 14.77 18.53 5.54
N LYS A 41 14.35 18.39 6.81
CA LYS A 41 15.13 18.88 7.96
C LYS A 41 16.46 18.17 8.16
N ILE A 42 16.60 16.94 7.66
CA ILE A 42 17.88 16.21 7.68
C ILE A 42 18.83 16.85 6.65
N SER A 43 18.38 16.96 5.40
CA SER A 43 19.11 17.62 4.32
C SER A 43 18.19 17.80 3.11
N PRO A 44 18.29 18.93 2.37
CA PRO A 44 17.65 19.07 1.06
C PRO A 44 18.06 17.99 0.07
N LEU A 45 19.28 17.45 0.18
CA LEU A 45 19.76 16.33 -0.62
C LEU A 45 19.03 15.02 -0.28
N ALA A 46 18.64 14.82 0.99
CA ALA A 46 17.86 13.67 1.40
C ALA A 46 16.46 13.70 0.75
N LEU A 47 15.82 14.87 0.73
CA LEU A 47 14.52 15.04 0.05
C LEU A 47 14.63 14.78 -1.47
N SER A 48 15.71 15.24 -2.10
CA SER A 48 16.01 14.93 -3.50
C SER A 48 16.20 13.43 -3.72
N GLY A 49 16.87 12.74 -2.80
CA GLY A 49 17.01 11.28 -2.81
C GLY A 49 15.65 10.57 -2.80
N VAL A 50 14.73 10.98 -1.91
CA VAL A 50 13.36 10.44 -1.88
C VAL A 50 12.63 10.70 -3.21
N GLY A 51 12.77 11.90 -3.79
CA GLY A 51 12.16 12.24 -5.08
C GLY A 51 12.61 11.34 -6.22
N ILE A 52 13.90 11.05 -6.30
CA ILE A 52 14.49 10.19 -7.34
C ILE A 52 13.98 8.74 -7.22
N THR A 53 13.61 8.29 -6.02
CA THR A 53 13.08 6.94 -5.82
C THR A 53 11.61 6.77 -6.21
N MET A 54 10.89 7.84 -6.58
CA MET A 54 9.47 7.77 -6.96
C MET A 54 9.15 6.72 -8.05
N PRO A 55 9.93 6.56 -9.14
CA PRO A 55 9.63 5.53 -10.14
C PRO A 55 9.61 4.12 -9.55
N ILE A 56 10.48 3.84 -8.57
CA ILE A 56 10.55 2.56 -7.88
C ILE A 56 9.30 2.34 -7.01
N GLN A 57 8.86 3.39 -6.30
CA GLN A 57 7.64 3.35 -5.50
C GLN A 57 6.39 3.13 -6.37
N ILE A 58 6.31 3.78 -7.53
CA ILE A 58 5.22 3.59 -8.48
C ILE A 58 5.19 2.14 -8.99
N LEU A 59 6.34 1.56 -9.29
CA LEU A 59 6.43 0.17 -9.72
C LEU A 59 5.98 -0.80 -8.61
N GLN A 60 6.40 -0.58 -7.36
CA GLN A 60 5.90 -1.35 -6.21
C GLN A 60 4.38 -1.22 -6.07
N MET A 61 3.85 -0.01 -6.20
CA MET A 61 2.41 0.22 -6.09
C MET A 61 1.64 -0.48 -7.21
N ALA A 62 2.20 -0.60 -8.42
CA ALA A 62 1.59 -1.34 -9.51
C ALA A 62 1.35 -2.82 -9.15
N PHE A 63 2.31 -3.48 -8.50
CA PHE A 63 2.13 -4.85 -8.00
C PHE A 63 1.01 -4.95 -6.95
N VAL A 64 0.98 -3.98 -6.03
CA VAL A 64 -0.05 -3.91 -4.97
C VAL A 64 -1.44 -3.70 -5.57
N LEU A 65 -1.57 -2.83 -6.56
CA LEU A 65 -2.85 -2.58 -7.24
C LEU A 65 -3.29 -3.81 -8.02
N LEU A 66 -2.39 -4.45 -8.76
CA LEU A 66 -2.68 -5.64 -9.56
C LEU A 66 -3.19 -6.78 -8.66
N ILE A 67 -2.45 -7.14 -7.63
CA ILE A 67 -2.78 -8.26 -6.75
C ILE A 67 -3.87 -7.85 -5.73
N GLY A 68 -3.72 -6.69 -5.09
CA GLY A 68 -4.59 -6.24 -4.00
C GLY A 68 -5.99 -5.86 -4.47
N ILE A 69 -6.14 -5.04 -5.52
CA ILE A 69 -7.45 -4.68 -6.07
C ILE A 69 -8.05 -5.87 -6.81
N GLY A 70 -7.25 -6.58 -7.62
CA GLY A 70 -7.73 -7.76 -8.33
C GLY A 70 -8.32 -8.81 -7.39
N SER A 71 -7.59 -9.17 -6.33
CA SER A 71 -8.08 -10.13 -5.34
C SER A 71 -9.27 -9.63 -4.55
N SER A 72 -9.28 -8.35 -4.14
CA SER A 72 -10.39 -7.78 -3.37
C SER A 72 -11.70 -7.78 -4.17
N THR A 73 -11.62 -7.54 -5.48
CA THR A 73 -12.77 -7.63 -6.38
C THR A 73 -13.31 -9.05 -6.47
N LEU A 74 -12.42 -10.04 -6.68
CA LEU A 74 -12.80 -11.46 -6.72
C LEU A 74 -13.41 -11.93 -5.39
N ILE A 75 -12.83 -11.52 -4.26
CA ILE A 75 -13.36 -11.80 -2.92
C ILE A 75 -14.79 -11.26 -2.79
N SER A 76 -15.04 -10.02 -3.22
CA SER A 76 -16.38 -9.41 -3.16
C SER A 76 -17.40 -10.18 -4.02
N ILE A 77 -17.01 -10.61 -5.22
CA ILE A 77 -17.86 -11.39 -6.11
C ILE A 77 -18.20 -12.74 -5.46
N LYS A 78 -17.19 -13.45 -4.94
CA LYS A 78 -17.39 -14.77 -4.31
C LYS A 78 -18.27 -14.68 -3.05
N LEU A 79 -18.13 -13.62 -2.28
CA LEU A 79 -19.03 -13.37 -1.14
C LEU A 79 -20.46 -13.07 -1.59
N GLY A 80 -20.63 -12.33 -2.70
CA GLY A 80 -21.93 -12.08 -3.31
C GLY A 80 -22.60 -13.38 -3.79
N GLU A 81 -21.82 -14.31 -4.34
CA GLU A 81 -22.27 -15.66 -4.72
C GLU A 81 -22.51 -16.59 -3.52
N LYS A 82 -22.33 -16.12 -2.26
CA LYS A 82 -22.42 -16.90 -1.01
C LYS A 82 -21.37 -18.02 -0.91
N LYS A 83 -20.28 -17.94 -1.66
CA LYS A 83 -19.14 -18.87 -1.70
C LYS A 83 -18.02 -18.41 -0.79
N SER A 84 -18.27 -18.34 0.51
CA SER A 84 -17.30 -17.81 1.49
C SER A 84 -15.99 -18.57 1.53
N HIS A 85 -16.02 -19.88 1.33
CA HIS A 85 -14.82 -20.70 1.29
C HIS A 85 -13.90 -20.38 0.09
N GLU A 86 -14.49 -20.15 -1.10
CA GLU A 86 -13.70 -19.71 -2.27
C GLU A 86 -13.09 -18.32 -2.04
N ALA A 87 -13.84 -17.40 -1.40
CA ALA A 87 -13.33 -16.08 -1.05
C ALA A 87 -12.13 -16.14 -0.09
N GLU A 88 -12.15 -17.05 0.89
CA GLU A 88 -11.06 -17.29 1.82
C GLU A 88 -9.81 -17.83 1.11
N ILE A 89 -9.97 -18.78 0.20
CA ILE A 89 -8.87 -19.30 -0.61
C ILE A 89 -8.22 -18.17 -1.43
N ILE A 90 -9.02 -17.32 -2.08
CA ILE A 90 -8.52 -16.17 -2.85
C ILE A 90 -7.72 -15.22 -1.95
N LEU A 91 -8.19 -14.93 -0.74
CA LEU A 91 -7.49 -14.08 0.21
C LEU A 91 -6.11 -14.64 0.58
N HIS A 92 -6.04 -15.93 0.92
CA HIS A 92 -4.78 -16.59 1.25
C HIS A 92 -3.81 -16.62 0.07
N GLN A 93 -4.31 -16.91 -1.14
CA GLN A 93 -3.50 -16.88 -2.35
C GLN A 93 -2.97 -15.47 -2.65
N ALA A 94 -3.81 -14.45 -2.56
CA ALA A 94 -3.42 -13.07 -2.78
C ALA A 94 -2.32 -12.64 -1.79
N TYR A 95 -2.47 -12.98 -0.50
CA TYR A 95 -1.46 -12.69 0.51
C TYR A 95 -0.12 -13.39 0.20
N LYS A 96 -0.17 -14.67 -0.18
CA LYS A 96 1.02 -15.42 -0.58
C LYS A 96 1.70 -14.81 -1.80
N TYR A 97 0.93 -14.48 -2.85
CA TYR A 97 1.50 -13.90 -4.07
C TYR A 97 2.09 -12.51 -3.86
N ILE A 98 1.46 -11.65 -3.07
CA ILE A 98 2.02 -10.34 -2.79
C ILE A 98 3.31 -10.43 -1.96
N MET A 99 3.37 -11.35 -0.98
CA MET A 99 4.59 -11.60 -0.20
C MET A 99 5.74 -12.07 -1.10
N ILE A 100 5.49 -13.05 -1.96
CA ILE A 100 6.50 -13.58 -2.89
C ILE A 100 6.93 -12.49 -3.88
N SER A 101 5.99 -11.75 -4.45
CA SER A 101 6.28 -10.67 -5.41
C SER A 101 7.12 -9.57 -4.78
N MET A 102 6.80 -9.16 -3.54
CA MET A 102 7.56 -8.13 -2.84
C MET A 102 8.95 -8.63 -2.42
N ALA A 103 9.07 -9.87 -1.97
CA ALA A 103 10.36 -10.46 -1.65
C ALA A 103 11.28 -10.55 -2.89
N LEU A 104 10.72 -11.00 -4.03
CA LEU A 104 11.45 -11.08 -5.30
C LEU A 104 11.82 -9.67 -5.81
N PHE A 105 10.89 -8.73 -5.76
CA PHE A 105 11.15 -7.34 -6.13
C PHE A 105 12.26 -6.73 -5.27
N SER A 106 12.20 -6.94 -3.95
CA SER A 106 13.20 -6.46 -3.00
C SER A 106 14.57 -7.06 -3.28
N LEU A 107 14.63 -8.36 -3.56
CA LEU A 107 15.88 -9.04 -3.92
C LEU A 107 16.49 -8.43 -5.19
N ILE A 108 15.69 -8.26 -6.24
CA ILE A 108 16.14 -7.65 -7.50
C ILE A 108 16.64 -6.22 -7.26
N MET A 109 15.90 -5.42 -6.51
CA MET A 109 16.26 -4.04 -6.22
C MET A 109 17.57 -3.95 -5.42
N ILE A 110 17.81 -4.83 -4.46
CA ILE A 110 19.04 -4.84 -3.67
C ILE A 110 20.24 -5.27 -4.55
N LEU A 111 20.06 -6.31 -5.38
CA LEU A 111 21.14 -6.81 -6.25
C LEU A 111 21.53 -5.80 -7.34
N PHE A 112 20.55 -5.10 -7.90
CA PHE A 112 20.75 -4.15 -9.00
C PHE A 112 20.65 -2.68 -8.57
N MET A 113 20.82 -2.39 -7.27
CA MET A 113 20.67 -1.04 -6.72
C MET A 113 21.59 -0.03 -7.40
N ASN A 114 22.87 -0.35 -7.55
CA ASN A 114 23.83 0.58 -8.15
C ASN A 114 23.51 0.85 -9.64
N PRO A 115 23.34 -0.16 -10.52
CA PRO A 115 22.93 0.10 -11.91
C PRO A 115 21.61 0.88 -12.04
N ILE A 116 20.65 0.65 -11.14
CA ILE A 116 19.38 1.39 -11.17
C ILE A 116 19.58 2.87 -10.84
N LEU A 117 20.38 3.17 -9.82
CA LEU A 117 20.72 4.56 -9.47
C LEU A 117 21.53 5.25 -10.58
N ASP A 118 22.39 4.53 -11.28
CA ASP A 118 23.15 5.06 -12.42
C ASP A 118 22.22 5.37 -13.61
N ILE A 119 21.25 4.50 -13.91
CA ILE A 119 20.22 4.75 -14.95
C ILE A 119 19.35 5.96 -14.58
N LEU A 120 19.07 6.17 -13.31
CA LEU A 120 18.32 7.34 -12.84
C LEU A 120 19.16 8.62 -12.82
N ASN A 121 20.42 8.57 -13.23
CA ASN A 121 21.36 9.70 -13.28
C ASN A 121 21.46 10.43 -11.93
N VAL A 122 21.57 9.69 -10.85
CA VAL A 122 21.65 10.24 -9.50
C VAL A 122 23.01 10.93 -9.31
N SER A 123 23.00 12.20 -8.89
CA SER A 123 24.24 12.92 -8.61
C SER A 123 25.01 12.29 -7.45
N LYS A 124 26.34 12.42 -7.47
CA LYS A 124 27.22 11.86 -6.43
C LYS A 124 26.86 12.32 -5.01
N GLU A 125 26.33 13.52 -4.87
CA GLU A 125 25.93 14.11 -3.59
C GLU A 125 24.63 13.49 -3.05
N VAL A 126 23.69 13.16 -3.92
CA VAL A 126 22.37 12.57 -3.56
C VAL A 126 22.45 11.06 -3.45
N TYR A 127 23.44 10.43 -4.09
CA TYR A 127 23.59 8.97 -4.18
C TYR A 127 23.51 8.24 -2.84
N PRO A 128 24.24 8.62 -1.78
CA PRO A 128 24.15 7.93 -0.48
C PRO A 128 22.75 7.98 0.11
N TYR A 129 22.09 9.15 0.05
CA TYR A 129 20.72 9.30 0.57
C TYR A 129 19.72 8.47 -0.19
N ALA A 130 19.78 8.45 -1.53
CA ALA A 130 18.90 7.64 -2.36
C ALA A 130 19.10 6.15 -2.10
N LYS A 131 20.35 5.71 -1.97
CA LYS A 131 20.70 4.31 -1.69
C LYS A 131 20.16 3.85 -0.34
N ASP A 132 20.39 4.60 0.71
CA ASP A 132 19.93 4.26 2.06
C ASP A 132 18.40 4.24 2.12
N TYR A 133 17.74 5.21 1.50
CA TYR A 133 16.29 5.28 1.43
C TYR A 133 15.70 4.07 0.68
N ILE A 134 16.22 3.73 -0.51
CA ILE A 134 15.76 2.57 -1.28
C ILE A 134 15.94 1.29 -0.46
N PHE A 135 17.08 1.12 0.18
CA PHE A 135 17.37 -0.08 0.97
C PHE A 135 16.34 -0.30 2.08
N ILE A 136 16.07 0.73 2.88
CA ILE A 136 15.09 0.67 3.97
C ILE A 136 13.68 0.47 3.42
N MET A 137 13.30 1.24 2.38
CA MET A 137 11.99 1.18 1.76
C MET A 137 11.69 -0.20 1.18
N VAL A 138 12.64 -0.80 0.48
CA VAL A 138 12.49 -2.09 -0.20
C VAL A 138 12.34 -3.22 0.82
N ILE A 139 13.11 -3.21 1.90
CA ILE A 139 12.98 -4.19 2.99
C ILE A 139 11.63 -4.00 3.71
N GLY A 140 11.28 -2.75 4.04
CA GLY A 140 10.01 -2.44 4.70
C GLY A 140 8.79 -2.83 3.87
N SER A 141 8.89 -2.76 2.55
CA SER A 141 7.80 -3.10 1.64
C SER A 141 7.42 -4.59 1.66
N ILE A 142 8.32 -5.48 2.02
CA ILE A 142 8.05 -6.92 2.15
C ILE A 142 6.92 -7.17 3.16
N PHE A 143 6.88 -6.38 4.23
CA PHE A 143 5.87 -6.50 5.29
C PHE A 143 4.73 -5.50 5.15
N GLY A 144 5.04 -4.26 4.76
CA GLY A 144 4.07 -3.18 4.70
C GLY A 144 3.03 -3.35 3.58
N LEU A 145 3.46 -3.72 2.37
CA LEU A 145 2.57 -3.81 1.22
C LEU A 145 1.58 -4.99 1.28
N PRO A 146 1.93 -6.19 1.80
CA PRO A 146 0.94 -7.22 2.10
C PRO A 146 -0.11 -6.76 3.12
N GLY A 147 0.29 -5.99 4.14
CA GLY A 147 -0.64 -5.36 5.08
C GLY A 147 -1.63 -4.42 4.39
N PHE A 148 -1.15 -3.61 3.44
CA PHE A 148 -2.01 -2.75 2.62
C PHE A 148 -2.99 -3.55 1.75
N CYS A 149 -2.56 -4.68 1.17
CA CYS A 149 -3.42 -5.58 0.41
C CYS A 149 -4.54 -6.17 1.28
N LEU A 150 -4.23 -6.63 2.49
CA LEU A 150 -5.23 -7.10 3.46
C LEU A 150 -6.21 -6.00 3.85
N ASN A 151 -5.71 -4.76 4.03
CA ASN A 151 -6.55 -3.62 4.36
C ASN A 151 -7.56 -3.29 3.24
N ASN A 152 -7.17 -3.42 1.97
CA ASN A 152 -8.08 -3.30 0.83
C ASN A 152 -9.15 -4.42 0.83
N SER A 153 -8.78 -5.64 1.18
CA SER A 153 -9.72 -6.76 1.30
C SER A 153 -10.77 -6.51 2.40
N LEU A 154 -10.38 -5.87 3.52
CA LEU A 154 -11.34 -5.46 4.57
C LEU A 154 -12.38 -4.46 4.05
N ARG A 155 -11.98 -3.52 3.20
CA ARG A 155 -12.92 -2.58 2.55
C ARG A 155 -13.87 -3.32 1.61
N ALA A 156 -13.34 -4.27 0.83
CA ALA A 156 -14.12 -5.06 -0.12
C ALA A 156 -15.23 -5.89 0.55
N ILE A 157 -15.02 -6.37 1.78
CA ILE A 157 -16.02 -7.10 2.58
C ILE A 157 -16.94 -6.18 3.40
N GLY A 158 -16.93 -4.87 3.15
CA GLY A 158 -17.77 -3.88 3.83
C GLY A 158 -17.29 -3.46 5.22
N LYS A 159 -16.09 -3.86 5.65
CA LYS A 159 -15.51 -3.49 6.95
C LYS A 159 -14.62 -2.24 6.86
N ALA A 160 -15.07 -1.21 6.14
CA ALA A 160 -14.32 0.04 5.92
C ALA A 160 -13.93 0.76 7.22
N SER A 161 -14.75 0.71 8.26
CA SER A 161 -14.45 1.31 9.57
C SER A 161 -13.28 0.63 10.28
N ILE A 162 -13.11 -0.70 10.13
CA ILE A 162 -11.97 -1.42 10.68
C ILE A 162 -10.71 -1.05 9.91
N SER A 163 -10.78 -1.02 8.57
CA SER A 163 -9.71 -0.56 7.69
C SER A 163 -9.22 0.85 8.10
N MET A 164 -10.14 1.78 8.33
CA MET A 164 -9.81 3.13 8.80
C MET A 164 -9.08 3.12 10.14
N LYS A 165 -9.58 2.36 11.13
CA LYS A 165 -8.93 2.27 12.45
C LYS A 165 -7.49 1.76 12.36
N ILE A 166 -7.22 0.78 11.49
CA ILE A 166 -5.87 0.26 11.24
C ILE A 166 -4.97 1.37 10.68
N VAL A 167 -5.43 2.11 9.66
CA VAL A 167 -4.64 3.20 9.07
C VAL A 167 -4.37 4.31 10.08
N VAL A 168 -5.39 4.70 10.86
CA VAL A 168 -5.23 5.74 11.90
C VAL A 168 -4.24 5.31 12.97
N SER A 169 -4.37 4.08 13.48
CA SER A 169 -3.43 3.58 14.50
C SER A 169 -2.01 3.47 13.98
N SER A 170 -1.82 3.06 12.73
CA SER A 170 -0.49 3.00 12.09
C SER A 170 0.14 4.38 11.86
N ALA A 171 -0.67 5.44 11.73
CA ALA A 171 -0.16 6.80 11.54
C ALA A 171 0.23 7.51 12.85
N VAL A 172 -0.22 6.98 14.00
CA VAL A 172 0.05 7.54 15.33
C VAL A 172 1.28 6.90 16.00
N ILE A 173 1.66 5.70 15.57
CA ILE A 173 2.84 4.96 16.05
C ILE A 173 4.08 5.37 15.25
#